data_78e0dfac3a3da0222a71360c91e060e5
#
_entry.id   78e0dfac3a3da0222a71360c91e060e5
#
_cell.length_a   1.000
_cell.length_b   1.000
_cell.length_c   1.000
_cell.angle_alpha   90.00
_cell.angle_beta   90.00
_cell.angle_gamma   90.00
#
_symmetry.space_group_name_H-M   'P 1'
#
loop_
_entity.id
_entity.type
_entity.pdbx_description
1 polymer ?
#
loop_
_entity_poly.entity_id
_entity_poly.type
_entity_poly.pdbx_seq_one_letter_code
_entity_poly.pdbx_strand_id
1 'polypeptide(L)'
;VSSGKGGIVMDIRIEYAKDAARANMTKTEVRRQEKMMRNDYRDFYNGLIEDLTARLSDVMLGVKLPYPIFDMSPSRENAVLISSNRKVTKSSIQKLATHYDCWSMEDCELKKTLTEIIDGFIPQFQENEERHRRMVDNLDAAENGENGVIKRVKVYVGCKRKLQVGDKMAGRHGNKGIVSRIVPIEDMPFLEDGTPVDIVLNPLG
;
A
#
# COMPACT_ATOMS: atom_id res chain seq x y z
N VAL A 1 -21.56 4.42 -15.92
CA VAL A 1 -21.36 3.42 -16.99
C VAL A 1 -22.62 3.42 -17.84
N SER A 2 -22.45 3.59 -19.16
CA SER A 2 -23.59 3.55 -20.09
C SER A 2 -24.28 2.20 -20.04
N SER A 3 -25.62 2.17 -20.20
CA SER A 3 -26.37 0.91 -20.24
C SER A 3 -25.82 0.00 -21.35
N GLY A 4 -25.74 -1.30 -21.09
CA GLY A 4 -25.19 -2.29 -22.02
C GLY A 4 -23.66 -2.44 -22.02
N LYS A 5 -22.91 -1.63 -21.23
CA LYS A 5 -21.48 -1.83 -21.02
C LYS A 5 -21.22 -2.53 -19.69
N GLY A 6 -20.42 -3.58 -19.72
CA GLY A 6 -19.96 -4.32 -18.55
C GLY A 6 -18.44 -4.26 -18.44
N GLY A 7 -17.92 -4.60 -17.26
CA GLY A 7 -16.49 -4.66 -17.03
C GLY A 7 -16.15 -5.26 -15.66
N ILE A 8 -14.88 -5.35 -15.36
CA ILE A 8 -14.36 -5.84 -14.07
C ILE A 8 -14.11 -4.63 -13.18
N VAL A 9 -14.63 -4.64 -11.96
CA VAL A 9 -14.34 -3.60 -10.98
C VAL A 9 -12.87 -3.73 -10.57
N MET A 10 -12.10 -2.67 -10.79
CA MET A 10 -10.67 -2.63 -10.51
C MET A 10 -10.36 -1.96 -9.18
N ASP A 11 -11.14 -0.92 -8.82
CA ASP A 11 -10.96 -0.18 -7.59
C ASP A 11 -12.28 0.48 -7.18
N ILE A 12 -12.48 0.66 -5.87
CA ILE A 12 -13.63 1.37 -5.32
C ILE A 12 -13.14 2.40 -4.32
N ARG A 13 -13.39 3.67 -4.58
CA ARG A 13 -13.10 4.76 -3.66
C ARG A 13 -14.39 5.33 -3.10
N ILE A 14 -14.44 5.44 -1.78
CA ILE A 14 -15.59 5.97 -1.07
C ILE A 14 -15.19 7.30 -0.44
N GLU A 15 -15.81 8.38 -0.90
CA GLU A 15 -15.68 9.71 -0.35
C GLU A 15 -16.96 10.01 0.45
N TYR A 16 -16.81 10.40 1.70
CA TYR A 16 -17.95 10.80 2.54
C TYR A 16 -18.13 12.31 2.45
N ALA A 17 -19.38 12.74 2.40
CA ALA A 17 -19.71 14.16 2.49
C ALA A 17 -19.44 14.68 3.90
N LYS A 18 -19.33 16.00 4.01
CA LYS A 18 -19.37 16.70 5.31
C LYS A 18 -20.61 16.20 6.06
N ASP A 19 -20.40 15.51 7.17
CA ASP A 19 -21.47 15.36 8.15
C ASP A 19 -22.00 16.77 8.45
N ALA A 20 -23.32 16.95 8.41
CA ALA A 20 -23.94 18.26 8.72
C ALA A 20 -23.52 18.78 10.11
N ALA A 21 -23.16 17.86 11.01
CA ALA A 21 -22.55 18.15 12.31
C ALA A 21 -21.14 18.75 12.20
N ARG A 22 -20.34 18.37 11.17
CA ARG A 22 -18.97 18.88 10.97
C ARG A 22 -18.94 20.19 10.18
N ALA A 23 -19.93 20.46 9.34
CA ALA A 23 -20.03 21.73 8.61
C ALA A 23 -20.10 22.97 9.55
N ASN A 24 -20.49 22.74 10.80
CA ASN A 24 -20.58 23.79 11.85
C ASN A 24 -19.40 23.77 12.82
N MET A 25 -18.40 22.90 12.64
CA MET A 25 -17.24 22.83 13.52
C MET A 25 -16.28 23.99 13.26
N THR A 26 -15.82 24.59 14.36
CA THR A 26 -14.77 25.59 14.31
C THR A 26 -13.43 24.96 13.98
N LYS A 27 -12.49 25.70 13.38
CA LYS A 27 -11.13 25.25 13.11
C LYS A 27 -10.43 24.68 14.35
N THR A 28 -10.80 25.16 15.53
CA THR A 28 -10.26 24.70 16.81
C THR A 28 -10.78 23.31 17.17
N GLU A 29 -12.03 23.01 16.88
CA GLU A 29 -12.64 21.70 17.12
C GLU A 29 -12.10 20.65 16.16
N VAL A 30 -11.89 21.00 14.88
CA VAL A 30 -11.24 20.10 13.89
C VAL A 30 -9.84 19.71 14.36
N ARG A 31 -9.01 20.69 14.75
CA ARG A 31 -7.68 20.43 15.31
C ARG A 31 -7.69 19.57 16.57
N ARG A 32 -8.71 19.73 17.40
CA ARG A 32 -8.90 18.90 18.59
C ARG A 32 -9.21 17.46 18.22
N GLN A 33 -10.07 17.23 17.24
CA GLN A 33 -10.39 15.90 16.74
C GLN A 33 -9.18 15.22 16.10
N GLU A 34 -8.44 15.93 15.24
CA GLU A 34 -7.19 15.41 14.67
C GLU A 34 -6.19 14.98 15.74
N LYS A 35 -6.06 15.81 16.79
CA LYS A 35 -5.18 15.47 17.93
C LYS A 35 -5.66 14.24 18.68
N MET A 36 -6.96 14.08 18.90
CA MET A 36 -7.53 12.89 19.54
C MET A 36 -7.27 11.65 18.68
N MET A 37 -7.58 11.69 17.38
CA MET A 37 -7.35 10.56 16.46
C MET A 37 -5.88 10.14 16.40
N ARG A 38 -4.96 11.13 16.41
CA ARG A 38 -3.52 10.85 16.44
C ARG A 38 -3.08 10.22 17.76
N ASN A 39 -3.69 10.63 18.88
CA ASN A 39 -3.41 10.03 20.17
C ASN A 39 -3.95 8.60 20.22
N ASP A 40 -5.20 8.36 19.81
CA ASP A 40 -5.82 7.04 19.78
C ASP A 40 -5.01 6.06 18.90
N TYR A 41 -4.56 6.52 17.72
CA TYR A 41 -3.66 5.73 16.87
C TYR A 41 -2.37 5.36 17.58
N ARG A 42 -1.73 6.35 18.24
CA ARG A 42 -0.46 6.15 18.93
C ARG A 42 -0.62 5.24 20.16
N ASP A 43 -1.69 5.40 20.91
CA ASP A 43 -1.95 4.60 22.09
C ASP A 43 -2.21 3.14 21.70
N PHE A 44 -2.96 2.89 20.63
CA PHE A 44 -3.17 1.55 20.11
C PHE A 44 -1.87 0.95 19.56
N TYR A 45 -1.08 1.74 18.81
CA TYR A 45 0.22 1.32 18.31
C TYR A 45 1.18 0.93 19.44
N ASN A 46 1.24 1.74 20.49
CA ASN A 46 2.07 1.46 21.67
C ASN A 46 1.61 0.17 22.37
N GLY A 47 0.30 -0.06 22.48
CA GLY A 47 -0.25 -1.30 23.01
C GLY A 47 0.21 -2.52 22.21
N LEU A 48 0.15 -2.47 20.88
CA LEU A 48 0.65 -3.55 20.02
C LEU A 48 2.16 -3.79 20.19
N ILE A 49 2.95 -2.73 20.35
CA ILE A 49 4.39 -2.85 20.62
C ILE A 49 4.65 -3.49 21.99
N GLU A 50 3.85 -3.17 22.99
CA GLU A 50 3.95 -3.80 24.32
C GLU A 50 3.61 -5.28 24.26
N ASP A 51 2.53 -5.66 23.57
CA ASP A 51 2.11 -7.05 23.39
C ASP A 51 3.15 -7.84 22.59
N LEU A 52 3.65 -7.29 21.51
CA LEU A 52 4.75 -7.90 20.74
C LEU A 52 6.01 -8.05 21.59
N THR A 53 6.37 -7.02 22.37
CA THR A 53 7.52 -7.07 23.30
C THR A 53 7.34 -8.17 24.35
N ALA A 54 6.12 -8.37 24.87
CA ALA A 54 5.84 -9.43 25.81
C ALA A 54 6.03 -10.81 25.18
N ARG A 55 5.46 -11.05 23.99
CA ARG A 55 5.61 -12.31 23.24
C ARG A 55 7.07 -12.60 22.87
N LEU A 56 7.81 -11.62 22.41
CA LEU A 56 9.24 -11.77 22.10
C LEU A 56 10.04 -12.01 23.41
N SER A 57 9.64 -11.43 24.52
CA SER A 57 10.29 -11.65 25.82
C SER A 57 10.19 -13.09 26.30
N ASP A 58 9.06 -13.75 26.08
CA ASP A 58 8.87 -15.15 26.44
C ASP A 58 9.92 -16.07 25.77
N VAL A 59 10.39 -15.69 24.58
CA VAL A 59 11.36 -16.48 23.79
C VAL A 59 12.81 -16.01 24.00
N MET A 60 13.03 -14.71 24.14
CA MET A 60 14.37 -14.13 24.06
C MET A 60 14.95 -13.62 25.38
N LEU A 61 14.11 -13.38 26.40
CA LEU A 61 14.57 -12.71 27.62
C LEU A 61 15.63 -13.53 28.35
N GLY A 62 16.81 -12.91 28.59
CA GLY A 62 17.91 -13.58 29.26
C GLY A 62 18.71 -14.58 28.41
N VAL A 63 18.26 -14.87 27.20
CA VAL A 63 18.95 -15.75 26.25
C VAL A 63 20.16 -15.01 25.67
N LYS A 64 21.25 -15.73 25.41
CA LYS A 64 22.39 -15.21 24.64
C LYS A 64 22.18 -15.53 23.15
N LEU A 65 22.09 -14.50 22.33
CA LEU A 65 21.94 -14.69 20.88
C LEU A 65 23.23 -15.20 20.25
N PRO A 66 23.17 -16.22 19.37
CA PRO A 66 24.32 -16.69 18.61
C PRO A 66 24.77 -15.64 17.59
N TYR A 67 23.81 -14.91 16.98
CA TYR A 67 24.05 -13.90 15.96
C TYR A 67 23.45 -12.55 16.35
N PRO A 68 24.03 -11.45 15.88
CA PRO A 68 23.47 -10.10 16.13
C PRO A 68 22.21 -9.87 15.28
N ILE A 69 21.34 -8.99 15.78
CA ILE A 69 20.17 -8.50 15.03
C ILE A 69 20.47 -7.08 14.56
N PHE A 70 20.28 -6.84 13.27
CA PHE A 70 20.53 -5.56 12.62
C PHE A 70 19.23 -4.84 12.25
N ASP A 71 19.31 -3.51 12.26
CA ASP A 71 18.30 -2.62 11.71
C ASP A 71 18.59 -2.42 10.22
N MET A 72 17.58 -2.70 9.38
CA MET A 72 17.66 -2.54 7.92
C MET A 72 16.93 -1.28 7.43
N SER A 73 16.56 -0.38 8.33
CA SER A 73 15.89 0.86 7.94
C SER A 73 16.81 1.77 7.11
N PRO A 74 16.29 2.49 6.09
CA PRO A 74 17.09 3.34 5.19
C PRO A 74 17.89 4.43 5.89
N SER A 75 17.46 4.84 7.09
CA SER A 75 18.12 5.88 7.89
C SER A 75 19.22 5.36 8.82
N ARG A 76 19.30 4.04 9.04
CA ARG A 76 20.23 3.39 9.99
C ARG A 76 20.75 2.04 9.49
N GLU A 77 21.01 1.94 8.21
CA GLU A 77 21.49 0.71 7.57
C GLU A 77 22.62 0.03 8.39
N ASN A 78 22.38 -1.25 8.76
CA ASN A 78 23.28 -2.08 9.54
C ASN A 78 23.58 -1.63 10.98
N ALA A 79 22.75 -0.81 11.59
CA ALA A 79 22.86 -0.55 13.02
C ALA A 79 22.53 -1.81 13.83
N VAL A 80 23.33 -2.16 14.81
CA VAL A 80 23.11 -3.32 15.67
C VAL A 80 22.00 -3.03 16.67
N LEU A 81 20.84 -3.67 16.51
CA LEU A 81 19.73 -3.61 17.48
C LEU A 81 20.04 -4.43 18.72
N ILE A 82 20.50 -5.67 18.54
CA ILE A 82 20.86 -6.58 19.63
C ILE A 82 22.19 -7.25 19.27
N SER A 83 23.18 -7.11 20.16
CA SER A 83 24.51 -7.70 19.97
C SER A 83 24.51 -9.20 20.29
N SER A 84 25.32 -9.97 19.58
CA SER A 84 25.56 -11.40 19.88
C SER A 84 26.29 -11.58 21.23
N ASN A 85 26.17 -12.78 21.79
CA ASN A 85 26.86 -13.22 23.02
C ASN A 85 26.55 -12.41 24.30
N ARG A 86 25.59 -11.50 24.26
CA ARG A 86 25.08 -10.77 25.45
C ARG A 86 23.67 -11.27 25.82
N LYS A 87 23.35 -11.20 27.11
CA LYS A 87 21.97 -11.49 27.56
C LYS A 87 21.02 -10.44 27.00
N VAL A 88 19.98 -10.89 26.37
CA VAL A 88 18.94 -9.99 25.84
C VAL A 88 18.14 -9.38 26.99
N THR A 89 17.98 -8.06 26.94
CA THR A 89 17.22 -7.29 27.93
C THR A 89 15.87 -6.86 27.37
N LYS A 90 14.90 -6.57 28.24
CA LYS A 90 13.57 -6.08 27.81
C LYS A 90 13.66 -4.82 26.93
N SER A 91 14.60 -3.91 27.23
CA SER A 91 14.80 -2.70 26.42
C SER A 91 15.32 -3.00 25.01
N SER A 92 16.13 -4.06 24.85
CA SER A 92 16.61 -4.50 23.55
C SER A 92 15.49 -5.15 22.74
N ILE A 93 14.62 -5.92 23.39
CA ILE A 93 13.43 -6.53 22.76
C ILE A 93 12.44 -5.46 22.31
N GLN A 94 12.23 -4.44 23.13
CA GLN A 94 11.35 -3.32 22.78
C GLN A 94 11.88 -2.55 21.55
N LYS A 95 13.19 -2.39 21.42
CA LYS A 95 13.79 -1.83 20.19
C LYS A 95 13.52 -2.69 18.97
N LEU A 96 13.64 -4.01 19.09
CA LEU A 96 13.32 -4.93 18.00
C LEU A 96 11.83 -4.85 17.64
N ALA A 97 10.93 -4.82 18.63
CA ALA A 97 9.50 -4.67 18.42
C ALA A 97 9.14 -3.35 17.70
N THR A 98 9.86 -2.26 17.98
CA THR A 98 9.66 -0.97 17.30
C THR A 98 10.11 -1.00 15.84
N HIS A 99 11.07 -1.87 15.49
CA HIS A 99 11.59 -2.06 14.13
C HIS A 99 11.14 -3.41 13.52
N TYR A 100 9.91 -3.82 13.82
CA TYR A 100 9.36 -5.11 13.43
C TYR A 100 9.36 -5.37 11.91
N ASP A 101 9.34 -4.33 11.09
CA ASP A 101 9.30 -4.36 9.62
C ASP A 101 10.68 -4.32 8.96
N CYS A 102 11.71 -3.88 9.69
CA CYS A 102 13.04 -3.57 9.15
C CYS A 102 14.17 -4.21 9.96
N TRP A 103 14.12 -5.50 10.21
CA TRP A 103 15.17 -6.22 10.95
C TRP A 103 15.76 -7.37 10.14
N SER A 104 17.01 -7.72 10.41
CA SER A 104 17.68 -8.88 9.81
C SER A 104 18.57 -9.59 10.82
N MET A 105 18.65 -10.91 10.67
CA MET A 105 19.47 -11.81 11.47
C MET A 105 19.91 -12.97 10.58
N GLU A 106 21.05 -13.62 10.88
CA GLU A 106 21.49 -14.86 10.20
C GLU A 106 20.47 -15.99 10.40
N ASP A 107 20.39 -16.89 9.42
CA ASP A 107 19.41 -17.98 9.41
C ASP A 107 19.67 -18.99 10.52
N CYS A 108 18.75 -19.09 11.46
CA CYS A 108 18.75 -20.03 12.58
C CYS A 108 17.31 -20.37 12.99
N GLU A 109 17.13 -21.39 13.82
CA GLU A 109 15.79 -21.76 14.31
C GLU A 109 15.13 -20.61 15.08
N LEU A 110 15.91 -19.85 15.85
CA LEU A 110 15.41 -18.70 16.58
C LEU A 110 14.85 -17.64 15.64
N LYS A 111 15.50 -17.37 14.49
CA LYS A 111 14.99 -16.44 13.49
C LYS A 111 13.62 -16.85 12.98
N LYS A 112 13.40 -18.13 12.71
CA LYS A 112 12.09 -18.63 12.24
C LYS A 112 11.02 -18.36 13.27
N THR A 113 11.27 -18.69 14.54
CA THR A 113 10.31 -18.44 15.63
C THR A 113 10.01 -16.94 15.79
N LEU A 114 11.03 -16.08 15.70
CA LEU A 114 10.84 -14.63 15.78
C LEU A 114 10.03 -14.10 14.60
N THR A 115 10.31 -14.60 13.38
CA THR A 115 9.55 -14.22 12.18
C THR A 115 8.10 -14.63 12.31
N GLU A 116 7.80 -15.85 12.76
CA GLU A 116 6.42 -16.32 12.95
C GLU A 116 5.66 -15.45 13.97
N ILE A 117 6.31 -15.06 15.06
CA ILE A 117 5.69 -14.17 16.05
C ILE A 117 5.42 -12.79 15.46
N ILE A 118 6.40 -12.20 14.79
CA ILE A 118 6.29 -10.84 14.21
C ILE A 118 5.24 -10.83 13.10
N ASP A 119 5.26 -11.81 12.19
CA ASP A 119 4.30 -11.94 11.10
C ASP A 119 2.85 -12.06 11.60
N GLY A 120 2.65 -12.67 12.77
CA GLY A 120 1.35 -12.73 13.43
C GLY A 120 0.80 -11.36 13.86
N PHE A 121 1.68 -10.37 14.09
CA PHE A 121 1.28 -9.00 14.47
C PHE A 121 1.18 -8.03 13.29
N ILE A 122 1.84 -8.30 12.17
CA ILE A 122 1.83 -7.42 10.97
C ILE A 122 0.40 -7.04 10.53
N PRO A 123 -0.58 -7.97 10.43
CA PRO A 123 -1.93 -7.60 10.03
C PRO A 123 -2.59 -6.59 10.98
N GLN A 124 -2.30 -6.67 12.28
CA GLN A 124 -2.86 -5.76 13.29
C GLN A 124 -2.26 -4.35 13.16
N PHE A 125 -0.96 -4.24 12.88
CA PHE A 125 -0.31 -2.96 12.59
C PHE A 125 -0.87 -2.35 11.32
N GLN A 126 -1.02 -3.14 10.25
CA GLN A 126 -1.60 -2.69 8.98
C GLN A 126 -3.05 -2.24 9.13
N GLU A 127 -3.87 -2.98 9.89
CA GLU A 127 -5.25 -2.58 10.17
C GLU A 127 -5.34 -1.25 10.92
N ASN A 128 -4.45 -1.05 11.91
CA ASN A 128 -4.40 0.22 12.66
C ASN A 128 -4.00 1.39 11.75
N GLU A 129 -3.01 1.19 10.90
CA GLU A 129 -2.55 2.21 9.94
C GLU A 129 -3.65 2.54 8.92
N GLU A 130 -4.31 1.53 8.36
CA GLU A 130 -5.43 1.74 7.44
C GLU A 130 -6.61 2.45 8.12
N ARG A 131 -6.93 2.09 9.36
CA ARG A 131 -7.97 2.75 10.14
C ARG A 131 -7.64 4.23 10.33
N HIS A 132 -6.41 4.53 10.72
CA HIS A 132 -5.96 5.92 10.88
C HIS A 132 -6.01 6.69 9.56
N ARG A 133 -5.50 6.10 8.46
CA ARG A 133 -5.56 6.71 7.13
C ARG A 133 -6.99 7.01 6.69
N ARG A 134 -7.91 6.05 6.86
CA ARG A 134 -9.33 6.26 6.55
C ARG A 134 -9.96 7.39 7.37
N MET A 135 -9.56 7.54 8.64
CA MET A 135 -10.05 8.63 9.50
C MET A 135 -9.51 9.99 9.04
N VAL A 136 -8.23 10.08 8.66
CA VAL A 136 -7.61 11.30 8.13
C VAL A 136 -8.21 11.66 6.78
N ASP A 137 -8.32 10.70 5.85
CA ASP A 137 -8.94 10.91 4.54
C ASP A 137 -10.39 11.42 4.66
N ASN A 138 -11.14 10.94 5.66
CA ASN A 138 -12.49 11.41 5.94
C ASN A 138 -12.53 12.84 6.49
N LEU A 139 -11.49 13.28 7.22
CA LEU A 139 -11.38 14.67 7.68
C LEU A 139 -11.07 15.61 6.52
N ASP A 140 -10.12 15.23 5.64
CA ASP A 140 -9.72 16.01 4.48
C ASP A 140 -10.85 16.12 3.43
N ALA A 141 -11.59 15.01 3.21
CA ALA A 141 -12.77 15.00 2.35
C ALA A 141 -13.88 15.93 2.85
N ALA A 142 -13.96 16.12 4.18
CA ALA A 142 -14.93 17.04 4.77
C ALA A 142 -14.62 18.54 4.49
N GLU A 143 -13.37 18.89 4.21
CA GLU A 143 -12.96 20.27 3.89
C GLU A 143 -13.27 20.64 2.43
N ASN A 144 -13.23 19.67 1.50
CA ASN A 144 -13.33 19.86 0.05
C ASN A 144 -14.63 19.34 -0.59
N GLY A 145 -15.62 18.90 0.21
CA GLY A 145 -16.85 18.29 -0.29
C GLY A 145 -17.85 19.28 -0.93
N GLU A 146 -18.46 18.89 -2.05
CA GLU A 146 -19.57 19.60 -2.67
C GLU A 146 -20.82 19.57 -1.77
N ASN A 147 -21.50 20.71 -1.65
CA ASN A 147 -22.73 20.81 -0.84
C ASN A 147 -23.83 19.89 -1.36
N GLY A 148 -24.46 19.13 -0.46
CA GLY A 148 -25.61 18.26 -0.77
C GLY A 148 -25.28 16.79 -1.13
N VAL A 149 -24.00 16.43 -1.20
CA VAL A 149 -23.59 15.02 -1.41
C VAL A 149 -23.38 14.36 -0.05
N ILE A 150 -24.09 13.28 0.24
CA ILE A 150 -23.96 12.53 1.49
C ILE A 150 -22.79 11.54 1.40
N LYS A 151 -22.64 10.89 0.25
CA LYS A 151 -21.61 9.89 -0.01
C LYS A 151 -21.35 9.81 -1.51
N ARG A 152 -20.10 9.86 -1.91
CA ARG A 152 -19.69 9.66 -3.30
C ARG A 152 -18.92 8.35 -3.39
N VAL A 153 -19.38 7.45 -4.22
CA VAL A 153 -18.70 6.19 -4.50
C VAL A 153 -18.14 6.25 -5.93
N LYS A 154 -16.83 6.22 -6.08
CA LYS A 154 -16.14 6.12 -7.36
C LYS A 154 -15.79 4.67 -7.61
N VAL A 155 -16.43 4.05 -8.59
CA VAL A 155 -16.14 2.68 -9.00
C VAL A 155 -15.36 2.72 -10.30
N TYR A 156 -14.13 2.23 -10.27
CA TYR A 156 -13.26 2.13 -11.44
C TYR A 156 -13.50 0.78 -12.10
N VAL A 157 -14.07 0.83 -13.32
CA VAL A 157 -14.42 -0.37 -14.08
C VAL A 157 -13.51 -0.46 -15.29
N GLY A 158 -12.74 -1.55 -15.40
CA GLY A 158 -11.94 -1.88 -16.56
C GLY A 158 -12.69 -2.82 -17.51
N CYS A 159 -12.65 -2.54 -18.79
CA CYS A 159 -13.12 -3.48 -19.79
C CYS A 159 -12.08 -3.66 -20.90
N LYS A 160 -11.88 -4.90 -21.33
CA LYS A 160 -11.04 -5.23 -22.47
C LYS A 160 -11.90 -5.18 -23.75
N ARG A 161 -11.59 -4.24 -24.63
CA ARG A 161 -12.27 -4.09 -25.92
C ARG A 161 -11.30 -4.47 -27.05
N LYS A 162 -11.78 -5.28 -27.99
CA LYS A 162 -11.01 -5.56 -29.21
C LYS A 162 -10.92 -4.29 -30.06
N LEU A 163 -9.75 -4.11 -30.65
CA LEU A 163 -9.50 -3.03 -31.60
C LEU A 163 -10.41 -3.19 -32.82
N GLN A 164 -10.93 -2.08 -33.33
CA GLN A 164 -11.81 -2.04 -34.50
C GLN A 164 -11.29 -1.03 -35.53
N VAL A 165 -11.65 -1.23 -36.80
CA VAL A 165 -11.41 -0.25 -37.86
C VAL A 165 -12.09 1.06 -37.48
N GLY A 166 -11.39 2.18 -37.59
CA GLY A 166 -11.85 3.50 -37.18
C GLY A 166 -11.40 3.93 -35.78
N ASP A 167 -10.84 3.02 -34.97
CA ASP A 167 -10.27 3.39 -33.67
C ASP A 167 -9.00 4.24 -33.84
N LYS A 168 -8.87 5.28 -32.98
CA LYS A 168 -7.71 6.15 -32.98
C LYS A 168 -6.61 5.55 -32.11
N MET A 169 -5.42 5.44 -32.69
CA MET A 169 -4.22 4.97 -32.02
C MET A 169 -3.08 5.96 -32.12
N ALA A 170 -2.15 5.94 -31.18
CA ALA A 170 -0.95 6.76 -31.19
C ALA A 170 0.23 5.99 -30.62
N GLY A 171 1.42 6.22 -31.18
CA GLY A 171 2.67 5.81 -30.60
C GLY A 171 3.18 6.78 -29.52
N ARG A 172 4.32 6.45 -28.90
CA ARG A 172 4.95 7.28 -27.85
C ARG A 172 5.53 8.61 -28.35
N HIS A 173 5.70 8.77 -29.64
CA HIS A 173 6.36 9.95 -30.26
C HIS A 173 5.39 10.89 -30.97
N GLY A 174 4.10 10.85 -30.63
CA GLY A 174 3.10 11.75 -31.20
C GLY A 174 2.56 11.34 -32.58
N ASN A 175 2.99 10.21 -33.11
CA ASN A 175 2.50 9.62 -34.35
C ASN A 175 1.09 9.04 -34.10
N LYS A 176 0.08 9.85 -34.33
CA LYS A 176 -1.35 9.48 -34.19
C LYS A 176 -1.92 9.04 -35.53
N GLY A 177 -2.79 8.06 -35.53
CA GLY A 177 -3.46 7.55 -36.71
C GLY A 177 -4.78 6.87 -36.38
N ILE A 178 -5.49 6.44 -37.41
CA ILE A 178 -6.76 5.72 -37.32
C ILE A 178 -6.55 4.34 -37.92
N VAL A 179 -7.05 3.30 -37.24
CA VAL A 179 -6.99 1.92 -37.76
C VAL A 179 -7.81 1.84 -39.03
N SER A 180 -7.14 1.61 -40.17
CA SER A 180 -7.77 1.49 -41.49
C SER A 180 -8.12 0.03 -41.82
N ARG A 181 -7.31 -0.91 -41.36
CA ARG A 181 -7.48 -2.35 -41.66
C ARG A 181 -6.94 -3.22 -40.51
N ILE A 182 -7.60 -4.33 -40.28
CA ILE A 182 -7.12 -5.39 -39.41
C ILE A 182 -6.95 -6.62 -40.30
N VAL A 183 -5.75 -7.20 -40.28
CA VAL A 183 -5.39 -8.35 -41.12
C VAL A 183 -5.02 -9.55 -40.22
N PRO A 184 -5.19 -10.79 -40.70
CA PRO A 184 -4.70 -11.98 -40.04
C PRO A 184 -3.19 -11.96 -39.82
N ILE A 185 -2.72 -12.72 -38.85
CA ILE A 185 -1.29 -12.80 -38.51
C ILE A 185 -0.47 -13.28 -39.71
N GLU A 186 -1.02 -14.18 -40.50
CA GLU A 186 -0.36 -14.78 -41.69
C GLU A 186 -0.04 -13.74 -42.80
N ASP A 187 -0.84 -12.67 -42.84
CA ASP A 187 -0.70 -11.58 -43.85
C ASP A 187 0.17 -10.42 -43.32
N MET A 188 0.67 -10.48 -42.09
CA MET A 188 1.52 -9.47 -41.51
C MET A 188 3.00 -9.67 -41.91
N PRO A 189 3.78 -8.60 -42.05
CA PRO A 189 5.23 -8.70 -42.19
C PRO A 189 5.87 -9.38 -40.99
N PHE A 190 6.96 -10.10 -41.19
CA PHE A 190 7.71 -10.73 -40.10
C PHE A 190 9.10 -10.14 -39.96
N LEU A 191 9.66 -10.28 -38.78
CA LEU A 191 11.07 -10.08 -38.49
C LEU A 191 11.90 -11.30 -38.93
N GLU A 192 13.23 -11.16 -38.92
CA GLU A 192 14.14 -12.25 -39.33
C GLU A 192 13.99 -13.51 -38.49
N ASP A 193 13.53 -13.37 -37.25
CA ASP A 193 13.26 -14.47 -36.31
C ASP A 193 11.89 -15.15 -36.53
N GLY A 194 11.11 -14.69 -37.51
CA GLY A 194 9.79 -15.20 -37.81
C GLY A 194 8.65 -14.61 -36.95
N THR A 195 8.96 -13.64 -36.06
CA THR A 195 7.95 -12.95 -35.27
C THR A 195 7.16 -11.97 -36.12
N PRO A 196 5.81 -12.06 -36.19
CA PRO A 196 5.00 -11.14 -36.93
C PRO A 196 5.01 -9.74 -36.27
N VAL A 197 4.95 -8.70 -37.12
CA VAL A 197 4.83 -7.31 -36.65
C VAL A 197 3.40 -7.05 -36.18
N ASP A 198 3.23 -6.42 -35.01
CA ASP A 198 1.93 -6.14 -34.41
C ASP A 198 1.15 -5.01 -35.10
N ILE A 199 1.87 -4.01 -35.65
CA ILE A 199 1.27 -2.85 -36.29
C ILE A 199 2.16 -2.33 -37.41
N VAL A 200 1.54 -1.94 -38.51
CA VAL A 200 2.18 -1.22 -39.62
C VAL A 200 1.62 0.19 -39.68
N LEU A 201 2.50 1.18 -39.62
CA LEU A 201 2.14 2.59 -39.62
C LEU A 201 2.38 3.22 -40.98
N ASN A 202 1.41 4.05 -41.43
CA ASN A 202 1.59 4.86 -42.65
C ASN A 202 2.42 6.10 -42.31
N PRO A 203 3.58 6.32 -42.98
CA PRO A 203 4.43 7.48 -42.73
C PRO A 203 3.79 8.81 -43.15
N LEU A 204 2.81 8.76 -44.04
CA LEU A 204 2.11 9.95 -44.53
C LEU A 204 0.98 10.45 -43.62
N GLY A 205 0.66 9.69 -42.60
CA GLY A 205 -0.33 10.08 -41.57
C GLY A 205 0.29 10.99 -40.55
#